data_cec902b949d06b509402e04b6c97d5f0
#
_entry.id   cec902b949d06b509402e04b6c97d5f0
#
_cell.length_a   1.000
_cell.length_b   1.000
_cell.length_c   1.000
_cell.angle_alpha   90.00
_cell.angle_beta   90.00
_cell.angle_gamma   90.00
#
_symmetry.space_group_name_H-M   'P 1'
#
loop_
_entity.id
_entity.type
_entity.pdbx_description
1 polymer ?
#
loop_
_entity_poly.entity_id
_entity_poly.type
_entity_poly.pdbx_seq_one_letter_code
_entity_poly.pdbx_strand_id
1 'polypeptide(L)'
;MNKLDIVKWKEFKIGDLFDIHPTKSYKMNNNVLLEQNGINPVVVNSSYNNGIGGYTNQECTETGNMVTFSDTTSADSIFYQEKSFVGYPHVQGLYPLEKDKWTKYAYLFLVTVFREKAKNLNYDYVNKFTRESAKEILLKFPVDEENNIDFNYMENFMKNISQKVKNTFSNLRNLDGNNKKINIEKWKSFHLYDLFEIDSGSKMDKVAMKYNNPTINFVGRSGINNGVTAIVDRVENYEPFKSGNLTLALGGAYLGSCFVQKKEFYTSQNVVVLIPKVDMSLETKEFICSIIFKEGNTHYKAFIDELNRHIKTDFSIKLPI
;
A
#
# COMPACT_ATOMS: atom_id res chain seq x y z
N MET A 1 -11.07 -8.17 -20.23
CA MET A 1 -9.76 -8.85 -20.25
C MET A 1 -10.03 -10.33 -20.34
N ASN A 2 -9.53 -11.04 -21.35
CA ASN A 2 -9.61 -12.49 -21.39
C ASN A 2 -8.83 -13.05 -20.20
N LYS A 3 -9.41 -14.07 -19.55
CA LYS A 3 -8.78 -14.76 -18.43
C LYS A 3 -7.44 -15.33 -18.91
N LEU A 4 -6.36 -15.10 -18.18
CA LEU A 4 -5.04 -15.61 -18.54
C LEU A 4 -5.08 -17.14 -18.46
N ASP A 5 -4.65 -17.83 -19.51
CA ASP A 5 -4.52 -19.29 -19.48
C ASP A 5 -3.21 -19.66 -18.79
N ILE A 6 -3.34 -20.16 -17.57
CA ILE A 6 -2.20 -20.56 -16.72
C ILE A 6 -2.05 -22.09 -16.62
N VAL A 7 -2.78 -22.85 -17.42
CA VAL A 7 -2.83 -24.33 -17.32
C VAL A 7 -1.43 -24.95 -17.56
N LYS A 8 -0.66 -24.36 -18.46
CA LYS A 8 0.69 -24.84 -18.81
C LYS A 8 1.80 -24.26 -17.93
N TRP A 9 1.48 -23.37 -16.98
CA TRP A 9 2.49 -22.77 -16.11
C TRP A 9 2.97 -23.77 -15.07
N LYS A 10 4.25 -23.69 -14.73
CA LYS A 10 4.87 -24.54 -13.70
C LYS A 10 5.20 -23.75 -12.44
N GLU A 11 5.30 -24.44 -11.34
CA GLU A 11 5.67 -23.88 -10.05
C GLU A 11 7.19 -23.89 -9.87
N PHE A 12 7.72 -22.74 -9.43
CA PHE A 12 9.12 -22.54 -9.10
C PHE A 12 9.21 -21.95 -7.70
N LYS A 13 10.12 -22.45 -6.89
CA LYS A 13 10.37 -21.96 -5.55
C LYS A 13 11.18 -20.67 -5.62
N ILE A 14 10.77 -19.61 -4.90
CA ILE A 14 11.47 -18.31 -4.93
C ILE A 14 12.92 -18.47 -4.50
N GLY A 15 13.20 -19.29 -3.48
CA GLY A 15 14.56 -19.54 -2.98
C GLY A 15 15.48 -20.23 -3.98
N ASP A 16 14.95 -20.87 -5.04
CA ASP A 16 15.75 -21.48 -6.12
C ASP A 16 16.10 -20.45 -7.22
N LEU A 17 15.42 -19.30 -7.24
CA LEU A 17 15.61 -18.24 -8.22
C LEU A 17 16.38 -17.04 -7.66
N PHE A 18 16.27 -16.81 -6.34
CA PHE A 18 16.84 -15.64 -5.67
C PHE A 18 17.51 -16.00 -4.35
N ASP A 19 18.66 -15.40 -4.10
CA ASP A 19 19.12 -15.24 -2.73
C ASP A 19 18.30 -14.12 -2.08
N ILE A 20 17.81 -14.37 -0.85
CA ILE A 20 16.98 -13.42 -0.11
C ILE A 20 17.67 -13.07 1.19
N HIS A 21 18.04 -11.81 1.34
CA HIS A 21 18.65 -11.30 2.56
C HIS A 21 18.26 -9.83 2.82
N PRO A 22 18.47 -9.31 4.04
CA PRO A 22 18.20 -7.91 4.36
C PRO A 22 18.95 -6.95 3.43
N THR A 23 18.29 -5.87 3.02
CA THR A 23 18.96 -4.77 2.34
C THR A 23 19.93 -4.09 3.30
N LYS A 24 21.02 -3.56 2.77
CA LYS A 24 22.01 -2.82 3.56
C LYS A 24 21.41 -1.48 3.99
N SER A 25 21.52 -1.16 5.27
CA SER A 25 20.96 0.06 5.87
C SER A 25 22.00 0.80 6.70
N TYR A 26 21.81 2.10 6.83
CA TYR A 26 22.60 2.91 7.75
C TYR A 26 22.11 2.72 9.20
N LYS A 27 23.04 2.67 10.15
CA LYS A 27 22.75 2.70 11.60
C LYS A 27 22.58 4.14 12.06
N MET A 28 21.53 4.82 11.58
CA MET A 28 21.23 6.20 11.86
C MET A 28 19.81 6.35 12.38
N ASN A 29 19.58 7.37 13.21
CA ASN A 29 18.23 7.77 13.60
C ASN A 29 17.50 8.36 12.37
N ASN A 30 16.19 8.17 12.30
CA ASN A 30 15.37 8.60 11.16
C ASN A 30 15.47 10.11 10.89
N ASN A 31 15.53 10.92 11.94
CA ASN A 31 15.67 12.39 11.83
C ASN A 31 17.00 12.83 11.20
N VAL A 32 18.01 11.94 11.21
CA VAL A 32 19.31 12.19 10.59
C VAL A 32 19.35 11.57 9.19
N LEU A 33 18.75 10.40 9.03
CA LEU A 33 18.74 9.68 7.74
C LEU A 33 17.83 10.36 6.71
N LEU A 34 16.65 10.82 7.13
CA LEU A 34 15.64 11.38 6.23
C LEU A 34 15.75 12.89 6.16
N GLU A 35 16.02 13.41 4.98
CA GLU A 35 16.28 14.82 4.73
C GLU A 35 15.22 15.40 3.79
N GLN A 36 14.76 16.63 4.08
CA GLN A 36 13.72 17.30 3.30
C GLN A 36 14.13 17.48 1.83
N ASN A 37 15.42 17.74 1.57
CA ASN A 37 15.99 17.94 0.24
C ASN A 37 16.88 16.75 -0.20
N GLY A 38 16.69 15.58 0.37
CA GLY A 38 17.42 14.38 -0.02
C GLY A 38 17.12 13.99 -1.47
N ILE A 39 18.08 13.37 -2.15
CA ILE A 39 17.96 12.97 -3.56
C ILE A 39 17.84 11.45 -3.74
N ASN A 40 18.39 10.68 -2.83
CA ASN A 40 18.41 9.22 -2.88
C ASN A 40 17.20 8.66 -2.10
N PRO A 41 16.35 7.80 -2.70
CA PRO A 41 15.20 7.25 -2.02
C PRO A 41 15.62 6.30 -0.89
N VAL A 42 14.90 6.34 0.23
CA VAL A 42 15.01 5.38 1.34
C VAL A 42 13.81 4.46 1.28
N VAL A 43 14.04 3.16 1.06
CA VAL A 43 12.98 2.15 0.99
C VAL A 43 12.76 1.57 2.37
N VAL A 44 11.53 1.74 2.90
CA VAL A 44 11.12 1.37 4.26
C VAL A 44 9.95 0.37 4.25
N ASN A 45 9.49 -0.01 5.44
CA ASN A 45 8.36 -0.93 5.63
C ASN A 45 7.02 -0.24 5.32
N SER A 46 6.79 0.13 4.07
CA SER A 46 5.54 0.77 3.65
C SER A 46 4.89 -0.01 2.53
N SER A 47 3.57 -0.05 2.50
CA SER A 47 2.77 -0.61 1.40
C SER A 47 2.43 0.44 0.33
N TYR A 48 2.82 1.70 0.52
CA TYR A 48 2.58 2.82 -0.38
C TYR A 48 3.87 3.34 -1.02
N ASN A 49 3.70 4.16 -2.05
CA ASN A 49 4.77 4.89 -2.71
C ASN A 49 5.98 4.01 -3.07
N ASN A 50 5.74 2.81 -3.56
CA ASN A 50 6.79 1.84 -3.88
C ASN A 50 7.74 1.53 -2.70
N GLY A 51 7.23 1.62 -1.47
CA GLY A 51 8.03 1.45 -0.25
C GLY A 51 8.89 2.66 0.12
N ILE A 52 8.89 3.75 -0.65
CA ILE A 52 9.72 4.92 -0.39
C ILE A 52 9.14 5.72 0.79
N GLY A 53 9.85 5.71 1.93
CA GLY A 53 9.49 6.46 3.14
C GLY A 53 10.09 7.85 3.21
N GLY A 54 10.98 8.22 2.30
CA GLY A 54 11.61 9.54 2.22
C GLY A 54 12.87 9.51 1.39
N TYR A 55 13.66 10.57 1.51
CA TYR A 55 14.89 10.75 0.75
C TYR A 55 16.04 11.13 1.67
N THR A 56 17.28 10.89 1.22
CA THR A 56 18.52 11.20 1.94
C THR A 56 19.60 11.67 0.98
N ASN A 57 20.62 12.35 1.47
CA ASN A 57 21.84 12.64 0.74
C ASN A 57 22.94 11.58 0.94
N GLN A 58 22.71 10.59 1.80
CA GLN A 58 23.60 9.45 1.94
C GLN A 58 23.69 8.66 0.62
N GLU A 59 24.81 8.00 0.37
CA GLU A 59 25.00 7.14 -0.80
C GLU A 59 24.00 5.96 -0.78
N CYS A 60 23.54 5.56 -1.96
CA CYS A 60 22.69 4.38 -2.08
C CYS A 60 23.44 3.12 -1.62
N THR A 61 22.79 2.30 -0.81
CA THR A 61 23.33 1.04 -0.30
C THR A 61 23.00 -0.16 -1.20
N GLU A 62 22.02 0.02 -2.10
CA GLU A 62 21.54 -0.99 -3.06
C GLU A 62 21.51 -0.41 -4.48
N THR A 63 21.84 -1.24 -5.48
CA THR A 63 21.98 -0.79 -6.87
C THR A 63 20.68 -0.65 -7.64
N GLY A 64 19.55 -1.06 -7.07
CA GLY A 64 18.29 -1.14 -7.82
C GLY A 64 18.22 -2.32 -8.79
N ASN A 65 17.26 -2.28 -9.71
CA ASN A 65 16.88 -3.39 -10.59
C ASN A 65 16.65 -4.69 -9.80
N MET A 66 15.86 -4.63 -8.75
CA MET A 66 15.58 -5.73 -7.84
C MET A 66 14.20 -5.63 -7.22
N VAL A 67 13.71 -6.70 -6.63
CA VAL A 67 12.48 -6.70 -5.85
C VAL A 67 12.80 -6.60 -4.37
N THR A 68 12.02 -5.78 -3.65
CA THR A 68 12.08 -5.67 -2.19
C THR A 68 10.75 -6.05 -1.57
N PHE A 69 10.76 -6.50 -0.32
CA PHE A 69 9.57 -6.67 0.50
C PHE A 69 9.88 -6.41 1.98
N SER A 70 8.84 -6.12 2.76
CA SER A 70 8.96 -5.97 4.21
C SER A 70 8.65 -7.30 4.90
N ASP A 71 9.48 -7.70 5.85
CA ASP A 71 9.30 -8.94 6.64
C ASP A 71 8.48 -8.72 7.93
N THR A 72 7.69 -7.66 7.99
CA THR A 72 6.98 -7.29 9.22
C THR A 72 5.57 -7.84 9.33
N THR A 73 4.69 -7.66 8.32
CA THR A 73 3.28 -8.00 8.51
C THR A 73 2.55 -8.48 7.26
N SER A 74 2.72 -7.86 6.09
CA SER A 74 1.85 -8.15 4.94
C SER A 74 2.60 -8.24 3.61
N ALA A 75 1.98 -8.94 2.67
CA ALA A 75 2.47 -9.09 1.30
C ALA A 75 2.32 -7.84 0.43
N ASP A 76 1.72 -6.77 0.93
CA ASP A 76 1.44 -5.56 0.15
C ASP A 76 2.68 -4.70 -0.10
N SER A 77 3.77 -4.97 0.64
CA SER A 77 5.06 -4.25 0.54
C SER A 77 6.02 -4.84 -0.49
N ILE A 78 5.58 -5.73 -1.37
CA ILE A 78 6.42 -6.31 -2.43
C ILE A 78 6.49 -5.33 -3.60
N PHE A 79 7.70 -4.80 -3.91
CA PHE A 79 7.88 -3.78 -4.93
C PHE A 79 9.12 -4.04 -5.80
N TYR A 80 9.05 -3.60 -7.06
CA TYR A 80 10.21 -3.50 -7.93
C TYR A 80 10.89 -2.15 -7.75
N GLN A 81 12.16 -2.16 -7.38
CA GLN A 81 13.01 -0.98 -7.27
C GLN A 81 13.83 -0.82 -8.54
N GLU A 82 13.44 0.14 -9.37
CA GLU A 82 14.13 0.38 -10.65
C GLU A 82 15.48 1.06 -10.46
N LYS A 83 15.55 2.01 -9.53
CA LYS A 83 16.73 2.84 -9.25
C LYS A 83 17.45 2.37 -7.99
N SER A 84 18.71 2.79 -7.88
CA SER A 84 19.48 2.65 -6.64
C SER A 84 18.77 3.33 -5.48
N PHE A 85 18.89 2.77 -4.28
CA PHE A 85 18.21 3.26 -3.08
C PHE A 85 19.04 2.97 -1.82
N VAL A 86 18.64 3.59 -0.72
CA VAL A 86 19.11 3.26 0.62
C VAL A 86 18.12 2.28 1.25
N GLY A 87 18.61 1.10 1.65
CA GLY A 87 17.82 0.12 2.38
C GLY A 87 17.50 0.56 3.80
N TYR A 88 16.54 -0.16 4.42
CA TYR A 88 16.07 0.12 5.77
C TYR A 88 15.87 -1.17 6.56
N PRO A 89 15.96 -1.17 7.90
CA PRO A 89 15.68 -2.36 8.70
C PRO A 89 14.33 -3.01 8.36
N HIS A 90 14.29 -4.33 8.36
CA HIS A 90 13.12 -5.13 7.97
C HIS A 90 12.72 -5.05 6.49
N VAL A 91 13.54 -4.48 5.63
CA VAL A 91 13.37 -4.58 4.17
C VAL A 91 14.29 -5.65 3.63
N GLN A 92 13.70 -6.66 3.01
CA GLN A 92 14.41 -7.77 2.36
C GLN A 92 14.54 -7.50 0.87
N GLY A 93 15.67 -7.90 0.29
CA GLY A 93 15.93 -7.84 -1.15
C GLY A 93 15.92 -9.25 -1.76
N LEU A 94 15.39 -9.37 -2.98
CA LEU A 94 15.53 -10.54 -3.84
C LEU A 94 16.69 -10.32 -4.81
N TYR A 95 17.79 -11.05 -4.61
CA TYR A 95 19.00 -10.97 -5.43
C TYR A 95 19.03 -12.15 -6.39
N PRO A 96 18.86 -11.95 -7.70
CA PRO A 96 18.72 -13.05 -8.64
C PRO A 96 19.98 -13.87 -8.75
N LEU A 97 19.84 -15.19 -8.78
CA LEU A 97 20.97 -16.10 -9.01
C LEU A 97 21.48 -15.99 -10.45
N GLU A 98 20.58 -15.71 -11.40
CA GLU A 98 20.89 -15.49 -12.82
C GLU A 98 20.50 -14.07 -13.25
N LYS A 99 21.36 -13.09 -13.01
CA LYS A 99 21.06 -11.65 -13.16
C LYS A 99 20.59 -11.25 -14.56
N ASP A 100 21.19 -11.80 -15.60
CA ASP A 100 20.96 -11.39 -16.98
C ASP A 100 19.56 -11.75 -17.52
N LYS A 101 18.88 -12.69 -16.86
CA LYS A 101 17.52 -13.11 -17.22
C LYS A 101 16.44 -12.17 -16.70
N TRP A 102 16.72 -11.42 -15.63
CA TRP A 102 15.73 -10.59 -14.93
C TRP A 102 15.74 -9.14 -15.45
N THR A 103 14.97 -8.90 -16.51
CA THR A 103 14.73 -7.54 -17.01
C THR A 103 13.69 -6.82 -16.16
N LYS A 104 13.57 -5.50 -16.32
CA LYS A 104 12.50 -4.70 -15.70
C LYS A 104 11.11 -5.34 -15.82
N TYR A 105 10.76 -5.83 -17.00
CA TYR A 105 9.43 -6.40 -17.24
C TYR A 105 9.27 -7.78 -16.63
N ALA A 106 10.32 -8.59 -16.58
CA ALA A 106 10.34 -9.85 -15.85
C ALA A 106 10.13 -9.62 -14.35
N TYR A 107 10.76 -8.60 -13.76
CA TYR A 107 10.52 -8.21 -12.36
C TYR A 107 9.10 -7.70 -12.11
N LEU A 108 8.52 -6.91 -13.00
CA LEU A 108 7.14 -6.44 -12.86
C LEU A 108 6.14 -7.62 -12.92
N PHE A 109 6.43 -8.61 -13.77
CA PHE A 109 5.66 -9.86 -13.81
C PHE A 109 5.79 -10.62 -12.48
N LEU A 110 7.03 -10.83 -11.99
CA LEU A 110 7.31 -11.46 -10.71
C LEU A 110 6.55 -10.78 -9.56
N VAL A 111 6.63 -9.45 -9.43
CA VAL A 111 5.91 -8.69 -8.38
C VAL A 111 4.42 -8.98 -8.42
N THR A 112 3.82 -9.09 -9.62
CA THR A 112 2.39 -9.35 -9.76
C THR A 112 2.01 -10.73 -9.23
N VAL A 113 2.72 -11.78 -9.67
CA VAL A 113 2.42 -13.16 -9.25
C VAL A 113 2.79 -13.40 -7.79
N PHE A 114 3.86 -12.75 -7.30
CA PHE A 114 4.30 -12.86 -5.92
C PHE A 114 3.31 -12.22 -4.95
N ARG A 115 2.84 -10.99 -5.25
CA ARG A 115 1.80 -10.33 -4.45
C ARG A 115 0.52 -11.14 -4.39
N GLU A 116 0.06 -11.64 -5.52
CA GLU A 116 -1.18 -12.44 -5.58
C GLU A 116 -1.05 -13.72 -4.75
N LYS A 117 0.07 -14.44 -4.89
CA LYS A 117 0.32 -15.66 -4.10
C LYS A 117 0.43 -15.36 -2.61
N ALA A 118 1.19 -14.33 -2.24
CA ALA A 118 1.43 -13.99 -0.84
C ALA A 118 0.16 -13.48 -0.13
N LYS A 119 -0.74 -12.76 -0.83
CA LYS A 119 -2.07 -12.40 -0.30
C LYS A 119 -2.92 -13.62 0.03
N ASN A 120 -2.90 -14.64 -0.82
CA ASN A 120 -3.67 -15.85 -0.63
C ASN A 120 -3.14 -16.73 0.52
N LEU A 121 -1.92 -16.50 1.00
CA LEU A 121 -1.33 -17.18 2.15
C LEU A 121 -1.73 -16.54 3.50
N ASN A 122 -2.48 -15.43 3.46
CA ASN A 122 -3.07 -14.75 4.63
C ASN A 122 -2.05 -14.47 5.76
N TYR A 123 -0.90 -13.90 5.39
CA TYR A 123 0.08 -13.46 6.39
C TYR A 123 -0.50 -12.35 7.27
N ASP A 124 -0.27 -12.46 8.57
CA ASP A 124 -0.73 -11.54 9.60
C ASP A 124 0.31 -11.33 10.71
N TYR A 125 -0.10 -10.76 11.84
CA TYR A 125 0.80 -10.52 12.97
C TYR A 125 1.32 -11.82 13.62
N VAL A 126 0.53 -12.89 13.58
CA VAL A 126 0.90 -14.22 14.16
C VAL A 126 1.69 -15.02 13.15
N ASN A 127 1.19 -15.10 11.91
CA ASN A 127 1.85 -15.77 10.79
C ASN A 127 2.53 -14.72 9.90
N LYS A 128 3.71 -14.28 10.30
CA LYS A 128 4.45 -13.19 9.65
C LYS A 128 4.99 -13.59 8.29
N PHE A 129 4.97 -12.63 7.37
CA PHE A 129 5.66 -12.73 6.10
C PHE A 129 7.16 -12.56 6.32
N THR A 130 7.86 -13.66 6.62
CA THR A 130 9.31 -13.65 6.90
C THR A 130 10.12 -13.98 5.65
N ARG A 131 11.42 -13.72 5.72
CA ARG A 131 12.38 -14.13 4.69
C ARG A 131 12.35 -15.64 4.44
N GLU A 132 12.29 -16.43 5.50
CA GLU A 132 12.25 -17.88 5.45
C GLU A 132 10.97 -18.36 4.77
N SER A 133 9.81 -17.79 5.14
CA SER A 133 8.55 -18.14 4.49
C SER A 133 8.53 -17.71 3.01
N ALA A 134 9.13 -16.56 2.67
CA ALA A 134 9.21 -16.10 1.29
C ALA A 134 10.04 -17.04 0.40
N LYS A 135 11.14 -17.61 0.91
CA LYS A 135 11.96 -18.59 0.18
C LYS A 135 11.19 -19.85 -0.22
N GLU A 136 10.25 -20.27 0.61
CA GLU A 136 9.47 -21.50 0.40
C GLU A 136 8.25 -21.31 -0.53
N ILE A 137 7.92 -20.07 -0.90
CA ILE A 137 6.77 -19.80 -1.76
C ILE A 137 7.00 -20.35 -3.16
N LEU A 138 6.02 -21.13 -3.64
CA LEU A 138 5.95 -21.62 -5.01
C LEU A 138 5.15 -20.62 -5.86
N LEU A 139 5.79 -20.04 -6.87
CA LEU A 139 5.18 -19.15 -7.85
C LEU A 139 5.01 -19.85 -9.18
N LYS A 140 3.87 -19.62 -9.84
CA LYS A 140 3.62 -20.12 -11.18
C LYS A 140 4.15 -19.16 -12.23
N PHE A 141 5.00 -19.68 -13.12
CA PHE A 141 5.53 -18.95 -14.28
C PHE A 141 5.22 -19.68 -15.59
N PRO A 142 5.07 -18.93 -16.69
CA PRO A 142 5.05 -19.51 -18.03
C PRO A 142 6.36 -20.24 -18.27
N VAL A 143 6.29 -21.34 -19.03
CA VAL A 143 7.47 -22.14 -19.37
C VAL A 143 7.61 -22.30 -20.87
N ASP A 144 8.85 -22.42 -21.33
CA ASP A 144 9.23 -22.77 -22.70
C ASP A 144 9.04 -24.29 -22.97
N GLU A 145 9.42 -24.73 -24.16
CA GLU A 145 9.33 -26.14 -24.58
C GLU A 145 10.22 -27.07 -23.75
N GLU A 146 11.28 -26.54 -23.15
CA GLU A 146 12.22 -27.26 -22.28
C GLU A 146 11.81 -27.25 -20.80
N ASN A 147 10.65 -26.60 -20.48
CA ASN A 147 10.13 -26.42 -19.14
C ASN A 147 10.95 -25.45 -18.25
N ASN A 148 11.77 -24.61 -18.82
CA ASN A 148 12.38 -23.46 -18.15
C ASN A 148 11.43 -22.27 -18.12
N ILE A 149 11.67 -21.29 -17.23
CA ILE A 149 10.88 -20.05 -17.20
C ILE A 149 11.00 -19.33 -18.53
N ASP A 150 9.87 -19.05 -19.17
CA ASP A 150 9.80 -18.26 -20.42
C ASP A 150 9.85 -16.76 -20.10
N PHE A 151 11.08 -16.24 -19.94
CA PHE A 151 11.32 -14.81 -19.71
C PHE A 151 10.85 -13.95 -20.88
N ASN A 152 10.91 -14.44 -22.11
CA ASN A 152 10.43 -13.71 -23.29
C ASN A 152 8.92 -13.49 -23.24
N TYR A 153 8.16 -14.51 -22.84
CA TYR A 153 6.73 -14.36 -22.63
C TYR A 153 6.43 -13.31 -21.55
N MET A 154 7.08 -13.40 -20.40
CA MET A 154 6.90 -12.45 -19.28
C MET A 154 7.18 -11.01 -19.72
N GLU A 155 8.28 -10.81 -20.43
CA GLU A 155 8.70 -9.50 -20.92
C GLU A 155 7.69 -8.91 -21.92
N ASN A 156 7.32 -9.68 -22.94
CA ASN A 156 6.37 -9.24 -23.96
C ASN A 156 4.98 -8.97 -23.38
N PHE A 157 4.51 -9.81 -22.46
CA PHE A 157 3.24 -9.63 -21.77
C PHE A 157 3.20 -8.31 -20.99
N MET A 158 4.23 -8.01 -20.18
CA MET A 158 4.30 -6.79 -19.40
C MET A 158 4.56 -5.55 -20.24
N LYS A 159 5.32 -5.63 -21.33
CA LYS A 159 5.46 -4.55 -22.32
C LYS A 159 4.11 -4.17 -22.92
N ASN A 160 3.33 -5.16 -23.34
CA ASN A 160 2.00 -4.94 -23.90
C ASN A 160 1.04 -4.28 -22.91
N ILE A 161 1.04 -4.70 -21.65
CA ILE A 161 0.27 -4.03 -20.58
C ILE A 161 0.74 -2.59 -20.39
N SER A 162 2.04 -2.37 -20.27
CA SER A 162 2.63 -1.04 -20.11
C SER A 162 2.24 -0.09 -21.25
N GLN A 163 2.24 -0.59 -22.49
CA GLN A 163 1.83 0.20 -23.65
C GLN A 163 0.34 0.53 -23.64
N LYS A 164 -0.52 -0.43 -23.27
CA LYS A 164 -1.97 -0.19 -23.12
C LYS A 164 -2.24 0.88 -22.06
N VAL A 165 -1.58 0.80 -20.91
CA VAL A 165 -1.70 1.79 -19.84
C VAL A 165 -1.27 3.18 -20.34
N LYS A 166 -0.11 3.30 -21.00
CA LYS A 166 0.36 4.57 -21.58
C LYS A 166 -0.64 5.14 -22.57
N ASN A 167 -1.19 4.31 -23.47
CA ASN A 167 -2.17 4.74 -24.46
C ASN A 167 -3.46 5.24 -23.78
N THR A 168 -3.92 4.54 -22.74
CA THR A 168 -5.10 4.96 -21.95
C THR A 168 -4.86 6.33 -21.30
N PHE A 169 -3.70 6.54 -20.66
CA PHE A 169 -3.36 7.84 -20.07
C PHE A 169 -3.24 8.94 -21.13
N SER A 170 -2.67 8.65 -22.30
CA SER A 170 -2.58 9.62 -23.40
C SER A 170 -3.98 10.00 -23.92
N ASN A 171 -4.86 9.01 -24.05
CA ASN A 171 -6.24 9.26 -24.47
C ASN A 171 -7.01 10.07 -23.43
N LEU A 172 -6.86 9.77 -22.13
CA LEU A 172 -7.47 10.55 -21.05
C LEU A 172 -6.97 12.00 -21.06
N ARG A 173 -5.65 12.22 -21.23
CA ARG A 173 -5.09 13.59 -21.38
C ARG A 173 -5.64 14.34 -22.57
N ASN A 174 -5.93 13.64 -23.66
CA ASN A 174 -6.51 14.26 -24.88
C ASN A 174 -8.01 14.55 -24.70
N LEU A 175 -8.72 13.83 -23.84
CA LEU A 175 -10.11 14.14 -23.49
C LEU A 175 -10.22 15.36 -22.58
N ASP A 176 -9.21 15.60 -21.74
CA ASP A 176 -9.08 16.81 -20.91
C ASP A 176 -8.52 17.98 -21.72
N GLY A 177 -9.21 18.41 -22.77
CA GLY A 177 -8.85 19.55 -23.60
C GLY A 177 -8.71 20.90 -22.85
N ASN A 178 -8.73 20.88 -21.52
CA ASN A 178 -8.42 21.98 -20.63
C ASN A 178 -7.54 21.47 -19.48
N ASN A 179 -6.23 21.33 -19.74
CA ASN A 179 -5.21 21.16 -18.71
C ASN A 179 -5.13 22.43 -17.81
N LYS A 180 -6.22 22.84 -17.18
CA LYS A 180 -6.14 23.79 -16.08
C LYS A 180 -5.59 23.04 -14.88
N LYS A 181 -4.29 23.24 -14.61
CA LYS A 181 -3.75 22.89 -13.30
C LYS A 181 -4.71 23.46 -12.26
N ILE A 182 -5.17 22.62 -11.33
CA ILE A 182 -6.00 23.10 -10.22
C ILE A 182 -5.16 24.14 -9.50
N ASN A 183 -5.64 25.40 -9.52
CA ASN A 183 -4.98 26.47 -8.80
C ASN A 183 -5.32 26.34 -7.31
N ILE A 184 -4.35 25.89 -6.52
CA ILE A 184 -4.48 25.71 -5.08
C ILE A 184 -4.03 26.94 -4.25
N GLU A 185 -3.64 28.05 -4.90
CA GLU A 185 -3.16 29.25 -4.20
C GLU A 185 -4.26 29.90 -3.34
N LYS A 186 -5.51 29.74 -3.75
CA LYS A 186 -6.68 30.26 -3.02
C LYS A 186 -7.24 29.27 -1.98
N TRP A 187 -6.67 28.06 -1.89
CA TRP A 187 -7.15 27.09 -0.94
C TRP A 187 -6.72 27.47 0.48
N LYS A 188 -7.63 27.27 1.44
CA LYS A 188 -7.35 27.51 2.86
C LYS A 188 -7.03 26.20 3.58
N SER A 189 -6.18 26.29 4.58
CA SER A 189 -5.88 25.19 5.49
C SER A 189 -6.95 25.10 6.57
N PHE A 190 -7.41 23.87 6.84
CA PHE A 190 -8.35 23.53 7.90
C PHE A 190 -7.79 22.41 8.72
N HIS A 191 -7.83 22.51 10.03
CA HIS A 191 -7.57 21.36 10.87
C HIS A 191 -8.72 20.35 10.75
N LEU A 192 -8.42 19.07 10.85
CA LEU A 192 -9.44 18.06 10.64
C LEU A 192 -10.55 18.13 11.69
N TYR A 193 -10.21 18.52 12.91
CA TYR A 193 -11.17 18.74 13.99
C TYR A 193 -12.09 19.96 13.78
N ASP A 194 -11.77 20.89 12.85
CA ASP A 194 -12.67 21.98 12.48
C ASP A 194 -13.85 21.46 11.65
N LEU A 195 -13.63 20.46 10.83
CA LEU A 195 -14.57 19.90 9.87
C LEU A 195 -15.34 18.69 10.41
N PHE A 196 -14.70 17.93 11.30
CA PHE A 196 -15.21 16.65 11.79
C PHE A 196 -15.12 16.56 13.32
N GLU A 197 -16.10 15.87 13.91
CA GLU A 197 -15.90 15.25 15.21
C GLU A 197 -15.03 14.00 14.98
N ILE A 198 -13.95 13.85 15.77
CA ILE A 198 -13.00 12.76 15.62
C ILE A 198 -13.21 11.75 16.75
N ASP A 199 -13.94 10.68 16.43
CA ASP A 199 -14.16 9.57 17.33
C ASP A 199 -13.02 8.54 17.22
N SER A 200 -12.64 7.96 18.35
CA SER A 200 -11.54 6.98 18.40
C SER A 200 -11.85 5.63 17.76
N GLY A 201 -13.09 5.43 17.32
CA GLY A 201 -13.59 4.19 16.75
C GLY A 201 -13.91 3.10 17.78
N SER A 202 -14.44 1.98 17.30
CA SER A 202 -14.82 0.84 18.18
C SER A 202 -13.63 0.14 18.81
N LYS A 203 -12.46 0.21 18.20
CA LYS A 203 -11.20 -0.41 18.65
C LYS A 203 -11.30 -1.93 18.89
N MET A 204 -12.17 -2.60 18.16
CA MET A 204 -12.43 -4.03 18.34
C MET A 204 -11.29 -4.88 17.75
N ASP A 205 -11.15 -6.10 18.27
CA ASP A 205 -10.26 -7.09 17.70
C ASP A 205 -11.03 -7.99 16.72
N LYS A 206 -10.57 -8.06 15.48
CA LYS A 206 -11.18 -8.88 14.43
C LYS A 206 -11.25 -10.37 14.82
N VAL A 207 -10.25 -10.87 15.57
CA VAL A 207 -10.20 -12.29 15.98
C VAL A 207 -11.31 -12.62 16.99
N ALA A 208 -11.77 -11.63 17.76
CA ALA A 208 -12.85 -11.81 18.74
C ALA A 208 -14.26 -11.68 18.11
N MET A 209 -14.37 -11.32 16.82
CA MET A 209 -15.67 -11.16 16.17
C MET A 209 -16.33 -12.49 15.86
N LYS A 210 -17.67 -12.50 15.90
CA LYS A 210 -18.50 -13.64 15.50
C LYS A 210 -18.95 -13.51 14.04
N TYR A 211 -19.22 -14.65 13.39
CA TYR A 211 -19.54 -14.74 11.96
C TYR A 211 -20.76 -15.66 11.71
N ASN A 212 -21.70 -15.74 12.67
CA ASN A 212 -22.89 -16.60 12.56
C ASN A 212 -23.97 -15.98 11.66
N ASN A 213 -24.15 -14.66 11.75
CA ASN A 213 -25.07 -13.89 10.92
C ASN A 213 -24.43 -12.53 10.57
N PRO A 214 -23.39 -12.50 9.73
CA PRO A 214 -22.58 -11.32 9.48
C PRO A 214 -23.36 -10.28 8.66
N THR A 215 -23.57 -9.10 9.24
CA THR A 215 -24.32 -8.00 8.61
C THR A 215 -23.58 -6.66 8.69
N ILE A 216 -22.62 -6.50 9.59
CA ILE A 216 -21.92 -5.24 9.86
C ILE A 216 -20.50 -5.28 9.26
N ASN A 217 -20.11 -4.25 8.54
CA ASN A 217 -18.75 -4.14 8.02
C ASN A 217 -17.73 -3.97 9.16
N PHE A 218 -16.62 -4.68 9.08
CA PHE A 218 -15.48 -4.49 9.98
C PHE A 218 -14.35 -3.78 9.22
N VAL A 219 -14.09 -2.52 9.60
CA VAL A 219 -13.09 -1.67 8.95
C VAL A 219 -11.77 -1.78 9.71
N GLY A 220 -10.75 -2.26 9.01
CA GLY A 220 -9.39 -2.36 9.52
C GLY A 220 -8.44 -1.37 8.86
N ARG A 221 -7.16 -1.42 9.24
CA ARG A 221 -6.09 -0.69 8.57
C ARG A 221 -5.79 -1.38 7.22
N SER A 222 -6.52 -1.00 6.18
CA SER A 222 -6.39 -1.54 4.83
C SER A 222 -6.53 -0.43 3.80
N GLY A 223 -5.80 -0.53 2.69
CA GLY A 223 -5.87 0.40 1.56
C GLY A 223 -6.80 -0.05 0.43
N ILE A 224 -7.45 -1.21 0.58
CA ILE A 224 -8.34 -1.80 -0.44
C ILE A 224 -9.73 -2.05 0.14
N ASN A 225 -10.70 -2.34 -0.76
CA ASN A 225 -12.07 -2.67 -0.38
C ASN A 225 -12.68 -1.67 0.63
N ASN A 226 -12.41 -0.38 0.46
CA ASN A 226 -12.92 0.68 1.33
C ASN A 226 -12.52 0.49 2.81
N GLY A 227 -11.38 -0.15 3.08
CA GLY A 227 -10.92 -0.50 4.42
C GLY A 227 -11.64 -1.69 5.07
N VAL A 228 -12.67 -2.24 4.42
CA VAL A 228 -13.46 -3.37 4.96
C VAL A 228 -12.65 -4.67 4.86
N THR A 229 -12.29 -5.22 6.00
CA THR A 229 -11.48 -6.45 6.13
C THR A 229 -12.29 -7.69 6.48
N ALA A 230 -13.54 -7.51 6.91
CA ALA A 230 -14.50 -8.57 7.19
C ALA A 230 -15.93 -8.03 7.20
N ILE A 231 -16.93 -8.93 7.19
CA ILE A 231 -18.30 -8.66 7.60
C ILE A 231 -18.52 -9.52 8.84
N VAL A 232 -19.07 -8.93 9.91
CA VAL A 232 -19.20 -9.56 11.23
C VAL A 232 -20.63 -9.47 11.74
N ASP A 233 -20.94 -10.24 12.78
CA ASP A 233 -22.22 -10.15 13.49
C ASP A 233 -22.34 -8.80 14.20
N ARG A 234 -23.59 -8.32 14.42
CA ARG A 234 -23.86 -7.20 15.31
C ARG A 234 -23.45 -7.58 16.73
N VAL A 235 -22.67 -6.72 17.38
CA VAL A 235 -22.24 -6.90 18.76
C VAL A 235 -23.34 -6.44 19.69
N GLU A 236 -23.71 -7.27 20.66
CA GLU A 236 -24.74 -6.96 21.66
C GLU A 236 -24.30 -5.76 22.51
N ASN A 237 -25.21 -4.83 22.75
CA ASN A 237 -25.00 -3.61 23.55
C ASN A 237 -23.91 -2.66 23.00
N TYR A 238 -23.54 -2.79 21.73
CA TYR A 238 -22.62 -1.87 21.08
C TYR A 238 -23.14 -1.47 19.69
N GLU A 239 -23.57 -0.20 19.54
CA GLU A 239 -24.11 0.28 18.29
C GLU A 239 -22.99 0.50 17.27
N PRO A 240 -23.12 0.02 16.02
CA PRO A 240 -22.17 0.30 14.96
C PRO A 240 -22.25 1.78 14.54
N PHE A 241 -21.15 2.29 14.01
CA PHE A 241 -21.13 3.59 13.38
C PHE A 241 -22.03 3.60 12.13
N LYS A 242 -22.72 4.71 11.91
CA LYS A 242 -23.63 4.88 10.77
C LYS A 242 -22.86 5.01 9.44
N SER A 243 -23.52 4.59 8.37
CA SER A 243 -23.07 4.91 7.01
C SER A 243 -22.93 6.42 6.77
N GLY A 244 -22.10 6.82 5.82
CA GLY A 244 -21.85 8.23 5.51
C GLY A 244 -20.76 8.88 6.35
N ASN A 245 -20.29 8.24 7.42
CA ASN A 245 -19.08 8.67 8.15
C ASN A 245 -17.82 8.22 7.42
N LEU A 246 -16.70 8.90 7.69
CA LEU A 246 -15.41 8.56 7.12
C LEU A 246 -14.59 7.75 8.14
N THR A 247 -13.75 6.86 7.64
CA THR A 247 -12.76 6.16 8.46
C THR A 247 -11.35 6.54 8.01
N LEU A 248 -10.43 6.68 8.96
CA LEU A 248 -9.03 7.04 8.69
C LEU A 248 -8.10 6.13 9.48
N ALA A 249 -7.20 5.44 8.77
CA ALA A 249 -6.13 4.65 9.37
C ALA A 249 -5.00 5.57 9.85
N LEU A 250 -4.71 5.55 11.16
CA LEU A 250 -3.77 6.47 11.79
C LEU A 250 -2.31 6.00 11.72
N GLY A 251 -2.06 4.75 11.38
CA GLY A 251 -0.71 4.20 11.37
C GLY A 251 -0.59 2.86 10.66
N GLY A 252 0.63 2.31 10.69
CA GLY A 252 0.98 1.08 10.00
C GLY A 252 1.09 1.24 8.49
N ALA A 253 1.20 0.11 7.77
CA ALA A 253 1.45 0.07 6.33
C ALA A 253 0.42 0.82 5.47
N TYR A 254 -0.76 1.10 6.00
CA TYR A 254 -1.88 1.79 5.33
C TYR A 254 -2.21 3.16 5.96
N LEU A 255 -1.24 3.75 6.62
CA LEU A 255 -1.36 5.10 7.20
C LEU A 255 -1.97 6.08 6.18
N GLY A 256 -2.92 6.90 6.61
CA GLY A 256 -3.59 7.88 5.77
C GLY A 256 -4.73 7.33 4.89
N SER A 257 -4.94 6.00 4.85
CA SER A 257 -6.09 5.43 4.11
C SER A 257 -7.40 5.94 4.72
N CYS A 258 -8.11 6.74 3.91
CA CYS A 258 -9.36 7.39 4.31
C CYS A 258 -10.48 7.00 3.35
N PHE A 259 -11.63 6.61 3.89
CA PHE A 259 -12.77 6.12 3.10
C PHE A 259 -14.11 6.55 3.66
N VAL A 260 -15.07 6.85 2.79
CA VAL A 260 -16.48 7.02 3.16
C VAL A 260 -17.13 5.64 3.29
N GLN A 261 -17.69 5.33 4.45
CA GLN A 261 -18.34 4.05 4.68
C GLN A 261 -19.79 4.06 4.17
N LYS A 262 -20.12 3.10 3.31
CA LYS A 262 -21.43 3.01 2.63
C LYS A 262 -22.46 2.20 3.42
N LYS A 263 -22.04 1.48 4.46
CA LYS A 263 -22.88 0.66 5.37
C LYS A 263 -22.48 0.92 6.81
N GLU A 264 -23.27 0.44 7.76
CA GLU A 264 -22.91 0.41 9.18
C GLU A 264 -21.61 -0.39 9.40
N PHE A 265 -20.81 0.05 10.36
CA PHE A 265 -19.50 -0.54 10.57
C PHE A 265 -18.97 -0.45 11.99
N TYR A 266 -18.09 -1.37 12.32
CA TYR A 266 -17.15 -1.30 13.44
C TYR A 266 -15.75 -1.05 12.93
N THR A 267 -14.84 -0.62 13.82
CA THR A 267 -13.43 -0.37 13.46
C THR A 267 -12.48 -1.19 14.31
N SER A 268 -11.34 -1.55 13.72
CA SER A 268 -10.19 -2.08 14.46
C SER A 268 -9.46 -0.97 15.22
N GLN A 269 -8.43 -1.34 15.97
CA GLN A 269 -7.51 -0.40 16.61
C GLN A 269 -6.79 0.47 15.56
N ASN A 270 -6.48 1.73 15.93
CA ASN A 270 -5.82 2.73 15.09
C ASN A 270 -6.58 3.09 13.79
N VAL A 271 -7.90 2.94 13.81
CA VAL A 271 -8.82 3.48 12.80
C VAL A 271 -9.80 4.40 13.52
N VAL A 272 -9.73 5.70 13.22
CA VAL A 272 -10.67 6.69 13.76
C VAL A 272 -11.85 6.87 12.82
N VAL A 273 -12.96 7.36 13.39
CA VAL A 273 -14.16 7.75 12.64
C VAL A 273 -14.25 9.27 12.61
N LEU A 274 -14.38 9.81 11.41
CA LEU A 274 -14.59 11.24 11.18
C LEU A 274 -16.07 11.45 10.88
N ILE A 275 -16.76 12.11 11.81
CA ILE A 275 -18.19 12.42 11.75
C ILE A 275 -18.30 13.87 11.27
N PRO A 276 -18.88 14.14 10.10
CA PRO A 276 -18.99 15.50 9.57
C PRO A 276 -19.80 16.41 10.52
N LYS A 277 -19.26 17.57 10.84
CA LYS A 277 -19.96 18.58 11.67
C LYS A 277 -21.06 19.32 10.91
N VAL A 278 -21.00 19.31 9.57
CA VAL A 278 -22.00 19.87 8.68
C VAL A 278 -22.40 18.83 7.63
N ASP A 279 -23.56 18.97 7.05
CA ASP A 279 -23.97 18.07 5.97
C ASP A 279 -23.06 18.25 4.75
N MET A 280 -22.59 17.13 4.20
CA MET A 280 -21.68 17.07 3.06
C MET A 280 -22.16 16.05 2.04
N SER A 281 -22.10 16.37 0.75
CA SER A 281 -22.38 15.40 -0.30
C SER A 281 -21.35 14.26 -0.31
N LEU A 282 -21.70 13.14 -0.93
CA LEU A 282 -20.78 12.01 -1.07
C LEU A 282 -19.49 12.41 -1.78
N GLU A 283 -19.62 13.18 -2.86
CA GLU A 283 -18.50 13.65 -3.68
C GLU A 283 -17.56 14.55 -2.85
N THR A 284 -18.12 15.44 -2.04
CA THR A 284 -17.33 16.28 -1.11
C THR A 284 -16.56 15.42 -0.11
N LYS A 285 -17.19 14.42 0.47
CA LYS A 285 -16.53 13.48 1.41
C LYS A 285 -15.44 12.66 0.72
N GLU A 286 -15.68 12.13 -0.48
CA GLU A 286 -14.69 11.37 -1.26
C GLU A 286 -13.52 12.27 -1.69
N PHE A 287 -13.78 13.52 -2.05
CA PHE A 287 -12.73 14.50 -2.32
C PHE A 287 -11.87 14.75 -1.08
N ILE A 288 -12.47 14.99 0.07
CA ILE A 288 -11.76 15.19 1.34
C ILE A 288 -10.94 13.94 1.69
N CYS A 289 -11.47 12.73 1.51
CA CYS A 289 -10.72 11.48 1.70
C CYS A 289 -9.45 11.45 0.83
N SER A 290 -9.54 11.88 -0.42
CA SER A 290 -8.38 11.91 -1.33
C SER A 290 -7.30 12.91 -0.89
N ILE A 291 -7.71 14.07 -0.36
CA ILE A 291 -6.79 15.07 0.20
C ILE A 291 -6.15 14.56 1.49
N ILE A 292 -6.93 13.98 2.41
CA ILE A 292 -6.40 13.37 3.65
C ILE A 292 -5.38 12.30 3.32
N PHE A 293 -5.69 11.41 2.36
CA PHE A 293 -4.77 10.37 1.92
C PHE A 293 -3.46 10.96 1.39
N LYS A 294 -3.54 11.99 0.54
CA LYS A 294 -2.36 12.66 -0.01
C LYS A 294 -1.52 13.30 1.10
N GLU A 295 -2.12 14.10 1.98
CA GLU A 295 -1.41 14.78 3.06
C GLU A 295 -0.79 13.77 4.04
N GLY A 296 -1.55 12.73 4.42
CA GLY A 296 -1.09 11.66 5.30
C GLY A 296 0.15 10.94 4.75
N ASN A 297 0.16 10.65 3.44
CA ASN A 297 1.29 9.95 2.82
C ASN A 297 2.46 10.86 2.40
N THR A 298 2.24 12.17 2.32
CA THR A 298 3.29 13.13 1.96
C THR A 298 4.10 13.55 3.18
N HIS A 299 3.45 13.80 4.31
CA HIS A 299 4.06 14.43 5.48
C HIS A 299 4.28 13.47 6.65
N TYR A 300 3.58 12.32 6.68
CA TYR A 300 3.67 11.35 7.77
C TYR A 300 4.21 10.01 7.26
N LYS A 301 4.74 9.21 8.17
CA LYS A 301 5.44 7.97 7.80
C LYS A 301 5.06 6.85 8.74
N ALA A 302 4.61 5.75 8.15
CA ALA A 302 4.29 4.54 8.87
C ALA A 302 5.48 4.11 9.76
N PHE A 303 5.18 3.75 11.01
CA PHE A 303 6.13 3.30 12.03
C PHE A 303 7.19 4.35 12.48
N ILE A 304 7.20 5.54 11.89
CA ILE A 304 8.18 6.60 12.19
C ILE A 304 7.49 7.80 12.82
N ASP A 305 6.55 8.39 12.09
CA ASP A 305 5.78 9.56 12.53
C ASP A 305 4.34 9.40 12.05
N GLU A 306 3.53 8.75 12.88
CA GLU A 306 2.17 8.34 12.54
C GLU A 306 1.14 9.40 12.93
N LEU A 307 0.01 9.40 12.23
CA LEU A 307 -1.09 10.36 12.40
C LEU A 307 -1.71 10.35 13.80
N ASN A 308 -1.58 9.28 14.58
CA ASN A 308 -2.16 9.18 15.91
C ASN A 308 -1.75 10.30 16.87
N ARG A 309 -0.57 10.90 16.66
CA ARG A 309 -0.05 12.03 17.45
C ARG A 309 -0.58 13.38 16.97
N HIS A 310 -0.98 13.48 15.70
CA HIS A 310 -1.23 14.72 14.98
C HIS A 310 -2.69 14.99 14.69
N ILE A 311 -3.50 13.93 14.59
CA ILE A 311 -4.88 14.00 14.07
C ILE A 311 -5.80 14.98 14.84
N LYS A 312 -5.55 15.19 16.12
CA LYS A 312 -6.32 16.10 17.00
C LYS A 312 -5.59 17.41 17.33
N THR A 313 -4.41 17.63 16.76
CA THR A 313 -3.55 18.79 17.08
C THR A 313 -3.22 19.63 15.86
N ASP A 314 -2.35 19.17 14.99
CA ASP A 314 -1.73 19.93 13.91
C ASP A 314 -1.99 19.38 12.51
N PHE A 315 -2.60 18.19 12.39
CA PHE A 315 -2.96 17.66 11.08
C PHE A 315 -4.00 18.56 10.40
N SER A 316 -3.63 19.10 9.26
CA SER A 316 -4.48 20.00 8.47
C SER A 316 -4.50 19.62 6.99
N ILE A 317 -5.57 19.98 6.31
CA ILE A 317 -5.77 19.76 4.88
C ILE A 317 -6.10 21.08 4.19
N LYS A 318 -5.66 21.25 2.94
CA LYS A 318 -6.04 22.41 2.14
C LYS A 318 -7.30 22.10 1.32
N LEU A 319 -8.30 22.96 1.41
CA LEU A 319 -9.54 22.84 0.67
C LEU A 319 -9.87 24.13 -0.09
N PRO A 320 -10.58 24.03 -1.24
CA PRO A 320 -11.12 25.20 -1.94
C PRO A 320 -12.16 25.91 -1.06
N ILE A 321 -12.26 27.24 -1.21
CA ILE A 321 -13.25 28.09 -0.53
C ILE A 321 -14.22 28.66 -1.55
#